data_0ad0317518512a1129a9b5ff644795a8
#
_entry.id   0ad0317518512a1129a9b5ff644795a8
#
_cell.length_a   1.000
_cell.length_b   1.000
_cell.length_c   1.000
_cell.angle_alpha   90.00
_cell.angle_beta   90.00
_cell.angle_gamma   90.00
#
_symmetry.space_group_name_H-M   'P 1'
#
loop_
_entity.id
_entity.type
_entity.pdbx_description
1 polymer ?
#
loop_
_entity_poly.entity_id
_entity_poly.type
_entity_poly.pdbx_seq_one_letter_code
_entity_poly.pdbx_strand_id
1 'polypeptide(L)'
;MKIFDTHVHIDEYAKPEPGRLLKSMDAHGVDRTVLLSEEPFFFGKEGLTPEEWNRARLARLMEWTNTSGGRLLPVYYIDPTEPDAIDQADRAIDAGAIGFKVICETFFPGDDRAMPVYQHIADAGKAILFHSGILWDYGNNGNYNRPCNWECMFDISGIRFALAHISWPWCDECISLYGKFSAMSYSPRYKGQKMYIDMTPGTPTYYRQKAMDALYSVFSEGYEYLDRRLLFGSDSFTGDFDSFFQADLAAKDSEKLQKAGFTAETAENIICAN
;
A
#
# COMPACT_ATOMS: atom_id res chain seq x y z
N MET A 1 -4.83 -6.53 21.26
CA MET A 1 -4.84 -5.80 19.97
C MET A 1 -4.75 -6.84 18.87
N LYS A 2 -5.63 -6.79 17.87
CA LYS A 2 -5.57 -7.64 16.68
C LYS A 2 -4.95 -6.79 15.56
N ILE A 3 -3.81 -7.18 15.03
CA ILE A 3 -3.08 -6.38 14.05
C ILE A 3 -3.59 -6.69 12.65
N PHE A 4 -3.83 -5.65 11.84
CA PHE A 4 -4.03 -5.75 10.40
C PHE A 4 -2.85 -5.08 9.67
N ASP A 5 -1.99 -5.88 9.10
CA ASP A 5 -0.83 -5.40 8.35
C ASP A 5 -1.18 -5.26 6.86
N THR A 6 -1.18 -4.04 6.35
CA THR A 6 -1.61 -3.76 4.97
C THR A 6 -0.47 -3.79 3.94
N HIS A 7 0.76 -4.16 4.34
CA HIS A 7 1.90 -4.06 3.45
C HIS A 7 2.99 -5.12 3.72
N VAL A 8 2.85 -6.29 3.11
CA VAL A 8 3.84 -7.37 3.16
C VAL A 8 4.14 -7.83 1.74
N HIS A 9 5.41 -7.91 1.38
CA HIS A 9 5.87 -8.35 0.07
C HIS A 9 6.05 -9.87 0.01
N ILE A 10 5.62 -10.49 -1.08
CA ILE A 10 6.05 -11.85 -1.42
C ILE A 10 7.49 -11.76 -1.92
N ASP A 11 8.38 -12.49 -1.24
CA ASP A 11 9.77 -12.63 -1.66
C ASP A 11 9.85 -13.49 -2.93
N GLU A 12 10.59 -13.03 -3.93
CA GLU A 12 10.73 -13.69 -5.23
C GLU A 12 11.26 -15.14 -5.14
N TYR A 13 12.00 -15.45 -4.08
CA TYR A 13 12.58 -16.78 -3.83
C TYR A 13 11.79 -17.62 -2.83
N ALA A 14 10.79 -17.04 -2.17
CA ALA A 14 10.00 -17.74 -1.17
C ALA A 14 9.01 -18.70 -1.84
N LYS A 15 9.05 -19.95 -1.46
CA LYS A 15 7.99 -20.90 -1.80
C LYS A 15 6.75 -20.58 -0.97
N PRO A 16 5.54 -20.71 -1.53
CA PRO A 16 4.31 -20.53 -0.78
C PRO A 16 4.21 -21.48 0.42
N GLU A 17 4.25 -20.92 1.62
CA GLU A 17 4.10 -21.62 2.89
C GLU A 17 3.04 -20.94 3.78
N PRO A 18 1.77 -20.83 3.33
CA PRO A 18 0.75 -20.09 4.06
C PRO A 18 0.53 -20.58 5.49
N GLY A 19 0.68 -21.90 5.71
CA GLY A 19 0.55 -22.47 7.06
C GLY A 19 1.64 -21.99 8.03
N ARG A 20 2.89 -21.79 7.57
CA ARG A 20 3.98 -21.23 8.38
C ARG A 20 3.66 -19.77 8.74
N LEU A 21 3.24 -19.00 7.74
CA LEU A 21 2.88 -17.60 7.91
C LEU A 21 1.74 -17.45 8.91
N LEU A 22 0.63 -18.17 8.73
CA LEU A 22 -0.54 -18.15 9.63
C LEU A 22 -0.18 -18.55 11.05
N LYS A 23 0.66 -19.57 11.24
CA LYS A 23 1.14 -19.98 12.56
C LYS A 23 1.94 -18.87 13.26
N SER A 24 2.80 -18.16 12.54
CA SER A 24 3.55 -17.03 13.08
C SER A 24 2.59 -15.88 13.45
N MET A 25 1.62 -15.58 12.60
CA MET A 25 0.59 -14.57 12.87
C MET A 25 -0.20 -14.88 14.14
N ASP A 26 -0.61 -16.15 14.33
CA ASP A 26 -1.33 -16.59 15.54
C ASP A 26 -0.51 -16.41 16.81
N ALA A 27 0.79 -16.67 16.73
CA ALA A 27 1.70 -16.53 17.88
C ALA A 27 1.87 -15.07 18.35
N HIS A 28 1.65 -14.09 17.49
CA HIS A 28 1.93 -12.68 17.77
C HIS A 28 0.71 -11.74 17.62
N GLY A 29 -0.49 -12.30 17.43
CA GLY A 29 -1.72 -11.51 17.38
C GLY A 29 -1.95 -10.74 16.07
N VAL A 30 -1.31 -11.15 14.97
CA VAL A 30 -1.59 -10.62 13.64
C VAL A 30 -2.84 -11.32 13.09
N ASP A 31 -3.91 -10.57 12.90
CA ASP A 31 -5.20 -11.11 12.46
C ASP A 31 -5.25 -11.30 10.95
N ARG A 32 -4.86 -10.28 10.21
CA ARG A 32 -4.85 -10.27 8.74
C ARG A 32 -3.60 -9.58 8.20
N THR A 33 -3.22 -9.98 7.00
CA THR A 33 -2.09 -9.40 6.28
C THR A 33 -2.43 -9.27 4.80
N VAL A 34 -2.14 -8.11 4.22
CA VAL A 34 -2.14 -7.92 2.77
C VAL A 34 -0.82 -8.42 2.21
N LEU A 35 -0.88 -9.32 1.22
CA LEU A 35 0.29 -9.79 0.49
C LEU A 35 0.35 -9.13 -0.89
N LEU A 36 1.46 -8.45 -1.15
CA LEU A 36 1.79 -7.87 -2.44
C LEU A 36 2.54 -8.91 -3.28
N SER A 37 2.10 -9.17 -4.51
CA SER A 37 2.80 -10.11 -5.39
C SER A 37 4.23 -9.62 -5.70
N GLU A 38 5.04 -10.52 -6.25
CA GLU A 38 6.36 -10.16 -6.76
C GLU A 38 6.28 -9.07 -7.83
N GLU A 39 7.42 -8.41 -8.05
CA GLU A 39 7.55 -7.29 -8.98
C GLU A 39 7.43 -7.71 -10.45
N PRO A 40 6.87 -6.85 -11.33
CA PRO A 40 6.73 -7.17 -12.76
C PRO A 40 8.07 -7.30 -13.49
N PHE A 41 9.15 -6.73 -12.96
CA PHE A 41 10.45 -6.62 -13.65
C PHE A 41 11.39 -7.82 -13.53
N PHE A 42 10.97 -8.92 -12.90
CA PHE A 42 11.83 -10.10 -12.71
C PHE A 42 11.76 -11.16 -13.82
N PHE A 43 11.00 -10.95 -14.86
CA PHE A 43 10.77 -11.94 -15.92
C PHE A 43 12.06 -12.48 -16.56
N GLY A 44 13.11 -11.70 -16.71
CA GLY A 44 14.38 -12.16 -17.30
C GLY A 44 15.20 -13.12 -16.43
N LYS A 45 14.95 -13.16 -15.12
CA LYS A 45 15.71 -13.99 -14.18
C LYS A 45 15.29 -15.46 -14.18
N GLU A 46 14.01 -15.73 -14.46
CA GLU A 46 13.47 -17.10 -14.49
C GLU A 46 13.41 -17.69 -15.90
N GLY A 47 13.88 -16.98 -16.91
CA GLY A 47 13.83 -17.44 -18.31
C GLY A 47 12.42 -17.47 -18.91
N LEU A 48 11.46 -16.78 -18.27
CA LEU A 48 10.09 -16.64 -18.72
C LEU A 48 9.93 -15.43 -19.64
N THR A 49 8.92 -15.45 -20.50
CA THR A 49 8.46 -14.25 -21.17
C THR A 49 7.72 -13.33 -20.18
N PRO A 50 7.55 -12.03 -20.47
CA PRO A 50 6.78 -11.12 -19.60
C PRO A 50 5.36 -11.65 -19.29
N GLU A 51 4.67 -12.19 -20.28
CA GLU A 51 3.32 -12.76 -20.08
C GLU A 51 3.35 -13.99 -19.16
N GLU A 52 4.30 -14.91 -19.36
CA GLU A 52 4.48 -16.09 -18.50
C GLU A 52 4.82 -15.70 -17.08
N TRP A 53 5.69 -14.69 -16.90
CA TRP A 53 6.02 -14.15 -15.59
C TRP A 53 4.79 -13.53 -14.91
N ASN A 54 4.04 -12.69 -15.60
CA ASN A 54 2.84 -12.06 -15.07
C ASN A 54 1.78 -13.10 -14.64
N ARG A 55 1.64 -14.21 -15.37
CA ARG A 55 0.79 -15.34 -14.98
C ARG A 55 1.34 -16.11 -13.78
N ALA A 56 2.64 -16.37 -13.75
CA ALA A 56 3.29 -17.14 -12.68
C ALA A 56 3.19 -16.42 -11.32
N ARG A 57 3.48 -15.10 -11.27
CA ARG A 57 3.39 -14.34 -10.02
C ARG A 57 1.95 -14.14 -9.54
N LEU A 58 0.96 -14.04 -10.43
CA LEU A 58 -0.44 -14.09 -10.03
C LEU A 58 -0.81 -15.45 -9.43
N ALA A 59 -0.40 -16.55 -10.07
CA ALA A 59 -0.64 -17.89 -9.55
C ALA A 59 -0.01 -18.08 -8.16
N ARG A 60 1.24 -17.62 -7.95
CA ARG A 60 1.92 -17.68 -6.65
C ARG A 60 1.21 -16.84 -5.57
N LEU A 61 0.76 -15.63 -5.92
CA LEU A 61 -0.04 -14.81 -5.02
C LEU A 61 -1.30 -15.55 -4.55
N MET A 62 -2.02 -16.20 -5.47
CA MET A 62 -3.21 -16.97 -5.13
C MET A 62 -2.90 -18.24 -4.34
N GLU A 63 -1.76 -18.90 -4.58
CA GLU A 63 -1.30 -20.03 -3.79
C GLU A 63 -1.04 -19.64 -2.31
N TRP A 64 -0.45 -18.46 -2.06
CA TRP A 64 -0.31 -17.91 -0.72
C TRP A 64 -1.65 -17.64 -0.04
N THR A 65 -2.66 -17.18 -0.76
CA THR A 65 -3.85 -16.57 -0.16
C THR A 65 -5.07 -17.48 -0.11
N ASN A 66 -5.28 -18.36 -1.11
CA ASN A 66 -6.52 -19.16 -1.26
C ASN A 66 -6.81 -20.11 -0.09
N THR A 67 -5.79 -20.58 0.63
CA THR A 67 -5.96 -21.53 1.75
C THR A 67 -5.96 -20.85 3.11
N SER A 68 -5.90 -19.52 3.16
CA SER A 68 -5.73 -18.74 4.39
C SER A 68 -7.02 -18.48 5.17
N GLY A 69 -8.18 -18.87 4.65
CA GLY A 69 -9.46 -18.51 5.26
C GLY A 69 -9.76 -17.01 5.25
N GLY A 70 -9.18 -16.27 4.30
CA GLY A 70 -9.36 -14.81 4.17
C GLY A 70 -8.46 -13.97 5.09
N ARG A 71 -7.45 -14.57 5.70
CA ARG A 71 -6.49 -13.86 6.56
C ARG A 71 -5.31 -13.29 5.79
N LEU A 72 -4.92 -13.90 4.69
CA LEU A 72 -3.94 -13.38 3.72
C LEU A 72 -4.71 -12.81 2.53
N LEU A 73 -4.54 -11.53 2.26
CA LEU A 73 -5.35 -10.78 1.30
C LEU A 73 -4.51 -10.43 0.06
N PRO A 74 -4.92 -10.86 -1.15
CA PRO A 74 -4.11 -10.69 -2.35
C PRO A 74 -4.18 -9.28 -2.93
N VAL A 75 -3.01 -8.65 -3.11
CA VAL A 75 -2.82 -7.42 -3.88
C VAL A 75 -1.80 -7.68 -4.98
N TYR A 76 -2.19 -7.40 -6.22
CA TYR A 76 -1.36 -7.68 -7.39
C TYR A 76 -0.50 -6.45 -7.74
N TYR A 77 0.81 -6.64 -7.84
CA TYR A 77 1.71 -5.58 -8.27
C TYR A 77 1.67 -5.50 -9.81
N ILE A 78 1.38 -4.34 -10.36
CA ILE A 78 1.21 -4.10 -11.80
C ILE A 78 2.06 -2.91 -12.25
N ASP A 79 2.68 -3.02 -13.43
CA ASP A 79 3.14 -1.86 -14.18
C ASP A 79 1.99 -1.39 -15.11
N PRO A 80 1.36 -0.26 -14.81
CA PRO A 80 0.22 0.22 -15.59
C PRO A 80 0.61 0.72 -16.99
N THR A 81 1.90 0.78 -17.31
CA THR A 81 2.39 1.22 -18.62
C THR A 81 2.63 0.07 -19.59
N GLU A 82 2.52 -1.19 -19.12
CA GLU A 82 2.61 -2.37 -19.98
C GLU A 82 1.42 -2.44 -20.96
N PRO A 83 1.64 -2.88 -22.20
CA PRO A 83 0.57 -2.91 -23.22
C PRO A 83 -0.63 -3.78 -22.84
N ASP A 84 -0.44 -4.81 -22.02
CA ASP A 84 -1.49 -5.74 -21.55
C ASP A 84 -1.93 -5.47 -20.10
N ALA A 85 -1.64 -4.28 -19.55
CA ALA A 85 -1.91 -3.97 -18.14
C ALA A 85 -3.41 -4.11 -17.76
N ILE A 86 -4.33 -3.74 -18.66
CA ILE A 86 -5.78 -3.95 -18.43
C ILE A 86 -6.11 -5.44 -18.36
N ASP A 87 -5.59 -6.26 -19.28
CA ASP A 87 -5.80 -7.70 -19.24
C ASP A 87 -5.19 -8.36 -18.00
N GLN A 88 -4.05 -7.85 -17.51
CA GLN A 88 -3.47 -8.27 -16.22
C GLN A 88 -4.38 -7.90 -15.06
N ALA A 89 -4.93 -6.69 -15.06
CA ALA A 89 -5.86 -6.24 -14.02
C ALA A 89 -7.12 -7.12 -14.00
N ASP A 90 -7.73 -7.41 -15.15
CA ASP A 90 -8.88 -8.30 -15.25
C ASP A 90 -8.59 -9.71 -14.72
N ARG A 91 -7.46 -10.30 -15.14
CA ARG A 91 -7.06 -11.62 -14.63
C ARG A 91 -6.86 -11.63 -13.10
N ALA A 92 -6.27 -10.58 -12.55
CA ALA A 92 -6.06 -10.46 -11.11
C ALA A 92 -7.39 -10.28 -10.35
N ILE A 93 -8.31 -9.46 -10.87
CA ILE A 93 -9.66 -9.25 -10.30
C ILE A 93 -10.43 -10.55 -10.30
N ASP A 94 -10.46 -11.27 -11.43
CA ASP A 94 -11.18 -12.55 -11.60
C ASP A 94 -10.59 -13.63 -10.66
N ALA A 95 -9.27 -13.61 -10.42
CA ALA A 95 -8.62 -14.51 -9.48
C ALA A 95 -8.93 -14.17 -8.00
N GLY A 96 -9.43 -12.97 -7.70
CA GLY A 96 -9.81 -12.56 -6.36
C GLY A 96 -8.92 -11.50 -5.73
N ALA A 97 -8.04 -10.82 -6.48
CA ALA A 97 -7.27 -9.71 -5.97
C ALA A 97 -8.18 -8.61 -5.41
N ILE A 98 -7.82 -8.10 -4.21
CA ILE A 98 -8.59 -7.05 -3.55
C ILE A 98 -8.13 -5.64 -3.93
N GLY A 99 -6.94 -5.53 -4.50
CA GLY A 99 -6.31 -4.26 -4.89
C GLY A 99 -5.04 -4.47 -5.69
N PHE A 100 -4.36 -3.36 -5.97
CA PHE A 100 -3.16 -3.33 -6.79
C PHE A 100 -2.04 -2.57 -6.10
N LYS A 101 -0.79 -2.97 -6.35
CA LYS A 101 0.43 -2.22 -6.00
C LYS A 101 0.99 -1.61 -7.27
N VAL A 102 1.47 -0.36 -7.17
CA VAL A 102 2.19 0.32 -8.26
C VAL A 102 3.42 1.02 -7.69
N ILE A 103 4.55 0.91 -8.37
CA ILE A 103 5.75 1.72 -8.15
C ILE A 103 6.10 2.42 -9.46
N CYS A 104 6.27 3.73 -9.43
CA CYS A 104 6.65 4.51 -10.59
C CYS A 104 8.18 4.58 -10.69
N GLU A 105 8.79 3.70 -11.47
CA GLU A 105 10.25 3.64 -11.63
C GLU A 105 10.73 4.39 -12.87
N THR A 106 9.93 4.37 -13.94
CA THR A 106 10.30 4.92 -15.27
C THR A 106 9.24 5.86 -15.85
N PHE A 107 8.15 6.11 -15.13
CA PHE A 107 7.03 6.93 -15.59
C PHE A 107 6.48 7.79 -14.44
N PHE A 108 5.84 8.89 -14.79
CA PHE A 108 5.08 9.69 -13.81
C PHE A 108 3.69 9.10 -13.59
N PRO A 109 3.10 9.27 -12.38
CA PRO A 109 1.74 8.79 -12.09
C PRO A 109 0.68 9.19 -13.13
N GLY A 110 0.79 10.39 -13.71
CA GLY A 110 -0.11 10.89 -14.74
C GLY A 110 0.24 10.49 -16.18
N ASP A 111 1.04 9.44 -16.40
CA ASP A 111 1.34 8.92 -17.74
C ASP A 111 0.06 8.48 -18.46
N ASP A 112 -0.10 8.90 -19.73
CA ASP A 112 -1.29 8.63 -20.54
C ASP A 112 -1.60 7.12 -20.70
N ARG A 113 -0.59 6.24 -20.55
CA ARG A 113 -0.77 4.78 -20.56
C ARG A 113 -1.32 4.26 -19.24
N ALA A 114 -0.94 4.87 -18.12
CA ALA A 114 -1.31 4.44 -16.78
C ALA A 114 -2.71 4.91 -16.37
N MET A 115 -3.11 6.12 -16.75
CA MET A 115 -4.39 6.71 -16.33
C MET A 115 -5.62 5.87 -16.69
N PRO A 116 -5.73 5.25 -17.90
CA PRO A 116 -6.83 4.34 -18.22
C PRO A 116 -6.86 3.09 -17.34
N VAL A 117 -5.69 2.56 -16.96
CA VAL A 117 -5.57 1.37 -16.08
C VAL A 117 -6.07 1.72 -14.67
N TYR A 118 -5.71 2.88 -14.15
CA TYR A 118 -6.20 3.34 -12.84
C TYR A 118 -7.72 3.53 -12.83
N GLN A 119 -8.30 4.10 -13.91
CA GLN A 119 -9.74 4.22 -14.02
C GLN A 119 -10.42 2.84 -14.10
N HIS A 120 -9.86 1.91 -14.86
CA HIS A 120 -10.36 0.53 -14.95
C HIS A 120 -10.37 -0.18 -13.58
N ILE A 121 -9.28 -0.06 -12.83
CA ILE A 121 -9.18 -0.59 -11.46
C ILE A 121 -10.21 0.07 -10.51
N ALA A 122 -10.38 1.38 -10.62
CA ALA A 122 -11.35 2.13 -9.83
C ALA A 122 -12.80 1.73 -10.16
N ASP A 123 -13.14 1.54 -11.44
CA ASP A 123 -14.45 1.09 -11.92
C ASP A 123 -14.80 -0.31 -11.41
N ALA A 124 -13.81 -1.19 -11.29
CA ALA A 124 -13.94 -2.49 -10.65
C ALA A 124 -14.07 -2.42 -9.11
N GLY A 125 -14.06 -1.20 -8.52
CA GLY A 125 -14.15 -1.00 -7.08
C GLY A 125 -12.93 -1.44 -6.29
N LYS A 126 -11.75 -1.55 -6.95
CA LYS A 126 -10.50 -1.96 -6.31
C LYS A 126 -9.69 -0.74 -5.87
N ALA A 127 -8.81 -0.93 -4.90
CA ALA A 127 -7.90 0.11 -4.40
C ALA A 127 -6.50 -0.04 -5.00
N ILE A 128 -5.73 1.04 -4.97
CA ILE A 128 -4.33 1.02 -5.40
C ILE A 128 -3.44 1.51 -4.26
N LEU A 129 -2.43 0.72 -3.92
CA LEU A 129 -1.33 1.11 -3.05
C LEU A 129 -0.16 1.56 -3.93
N PHE A 130 0.11 2.85 -3.94
CA PHE A 130 1.27 3.41 -4.62
C PHE A 130 2.48 3.46 -3.68
N HIS A 131 3.65 3.07 -4.18
CA HIS A 131 4.87 3.51 -3.54
C HIS A 131 4.93 5.03 -3.61
N SER A 132 5.35 5.69 -2.54
CA SER A 132 5.59 7.12 -2.53
C SER A 132 6.71 7.44 -1.55
N GLY A 133 7.54 8.41 -1.90
CA GLY A 133 8.77 8.66 -1.20
C GLY A 133 9.98 8.24 -2.00
N ILE A 134 11.14 8.20 -1.34
CA ILE A 134 12.37 7.77 -1.98
C ILE A 134 12.39 6.24 -2.13
N LEU A 135 12.78 5.75 -3.30
CA LEU A 135 13.08 4.33 -3.49
C LEU A 135 14.51 4.05 -3.03
N TRP A 136 14.69 2.96 -2.28
CA TRP A 136 16.00 2.49 -1.81
C TRP A 136 16.61 1.54 -2.83
N ASP A 137 16.70 1.99 -4.08
CA ASP A 137 17.31 1.30 -5.19
C ASP A 137 18.49 2.10 -5.75
N TYR A 138 19.05 1.66 -6.86
CA TYR A 138 20.16 2.33 -7.54
C TYR A 138 19.69 3.22 -8.73
N GLY A 139 18.35 3.45 -8.85
CA GLY A 139 17.74 4.20 -9.94
C GLY A 139 17.68 5.71 -9.71
N ASN A 140 17.47 6.48 -10.76
CA ASN A 140 17.22 7.92 -10.71
C ASN A 140 15.71 8.22 -10.76
N ASN A 141 14.94 7.56 -9.92
CA ASN A 141 13.47 7.50 -9.98
C ASN A 141 12.76 8.31 -8.89
N GLY A 142 13.47 8.96 -7.97
CA GLY A 142 12.89 9.68 -6.85
C GLY A 142 11.86 10.76 -7.26
N ASN A 143 12.03 11.38 -8.43
CA ASN A 143 11.08 12.38 -8.91
C ASN A 143 9.71 11.82 -9.28
N TYR A 144 9.61 10.55 -9.68
CA TYR A 144 8.33 9.93 -10.04
C TYR A 144 7.44 9.69 -8.82
N ASN A 145 8.04 9.38 -7.66
CA ASN A 145 7.35 8.99 -6.43
C ASN A 145 7.13 10.14 -5.44
N ARG A 146 7.23 11.38 -5.89
CA ARG A 146 7.00 12.57 -5.09
C ARG A 146 5.50 12.85 -4.94
N PRO A 147 4.96 13.12 -3.74
CA PRO A 147 3.52 13.22 -3.49
C PRO A 147 2.74 14.14 -4.42
N CYS A 148 3.29 15.29 -4.79
CA CYS A 148 2.62 16.23 -5.69
C CYS A 148 2.27 15.64 -7.07
N ASN A 149 2.98 14.59 -7.51
CA ASN A 149 2.69 13.93 -8.80
C ASN A 149 1.36 13.17 -8.78
N TRP A 150 0.82 12.82 -7.58
CA TRP A 150 -0.44 12.11 -7.42
C TRP A 150 -1.68 13.01 -7.52
N GLU A 151 -1.51 14.30 -7.80
CA GLU A 151 -2.64 15.18 -8.10
C GLU A 151 -3.45 14.72 -9.32
N CYS A 152 -2.85 13.99 -10.24
CA CYS A 152 -3.55 13.38 -11.39
C CYS A 152 -4.69 12.44 -10.95
N MET A 153 -4.66 11.88 -9.73
CA MET A 153 -5.75 11.07 -9.19
C MET A 153 -7.07 11.85 -8.99
N PHE A 154 -7.05 13.19 -9.05
CA PHE A 154 -8.28 13.97 -9.11
C PHE A 154 -9.14 13.69 -10.36
N ASP A 155 -8.52 13.25 -11.43
CA ASP A 155 -9.19 12.97 -12.69
C ASP A 155 -9.73 11.52 -12.79
N ILE A 156 -9.41 10.65 -11.83
CA ILE A 156 -9.90 9.27 -11.76
C ILE A 156 -11.15 9.20 -10.88
N SER A 157 -12.29 8.87 -11.48
CA SER A 157 -13.57 8.77 -10.75
C SER A 157 -13.58 7.57 -9.81
N GLY A 158 -13.99 7.78 -8.56
CA GLY A 158 -14.17 6.69 -7.59
C GLY A 158 -12.90 6.05 -7.05
N ILE A 159 -11.72 6.54 -7.45
CA ILE A 159 -10.45 5.93 -7.01
C ILE A 159 -10.30 5.93 -5.50
N ARG A 160 -9.82 4.81 -4.98
CA ARG A 160 -9.34 4.65 -3.61
C ARG A 160 -7.87 4.30 -3.69
N PHE A 161 -7.01 5.12 -3.13
CA PHE A 161 -5.57 4.88 -3.20
C PHE A 161 -4.88 5.25 -1.90
N ALA A 162 -3.75 4.59 -1.62
CA ALA A 162 -2.86 4.92 -0.53
C ALA A 162 -1.48 5.30 -1.05
N LEU A 163 -0.83 6.25 -0.37
CA LEU A 163 0.58 6.56 -0.57
C LEU A 163 1.39 5.91 0.55
N ALA A 164 2.36 5.05 0.19
CA ALA A 164 3.19 4.31 1.14
C ALA A 164 4.21 5.20 1.87
N HIS A 165 4.66 4.75 3.05
CA HIS A 165 5.80 5.28 3.80
C HIS A 165 5.62 6.73 4.29
N ILE A 166 4.37 7.21 4.42
CA ILE A 166 4.09 8.64 4.64
C ILE A 166 4.89 9.49 3.62
N SER A 167 5.23 8.89 2.49
CA SER A 167 6.02 9.49 1.39
C SER A 167 7.38 10.07 1.81
N TRP A 168 8.06 9.47 2.81
CA TRP A 168 9.35 9.99 3.26
C TRP A 168 10.35 10.11 2.09
N PRO A 169 11.13 11.22 1.94
CA PRO A 169 11.29 12.34 2.89
C PRO A 169 10.26 13.48 2.74
N TRP A 170 9.28 13.38 1.85
CA TRP A 170 8.30 14.42 1.54
C TRP A 170 7.01 14.28 2.35
N CYS A 171 7.12 13.99 3.65
CA CYS A 171 5.95 13.78 4.51
C CYS A 171 4.98 14.98 4.52
N ASP A 172 5.51 16.20 4.55
CA ASP A 172 4.69 17.43 4.56
C ASP A 172 3.90 17.60 3.24
N GLU A 173 4.49 17.20 2.09
CA GLU A 173 3.77 17.17 0.82
C GLU A 173 2.65 16.11 0.81
N CYS A 174 2.91 14.92 1.37
CA CYS A 174 1.92 13.86 1.49
C CYS A 174 0.70 14.34 2.31
N ILE A 175 0.97 14.97 3.45
CA ILE A 175 -0.06 15.51 4.34
C ILE A 175 -0.83 16.65 3.65
N SER A 176 -0.13 17.53 2.94
CA SER A 176 -0.75 18.63 2.18
C SER A 176 -1.63 18.11 1.05
N LEU A 177 -1.17 17.08 0.33
CA LEU A 177 -1.95 16.41 -0.71
C LEU A 177 -3.21 15.75 -0.13
N TYR A 178 -3.08 15.08 1.02
CA TYR A 178 -4.23 14.52 1.73
C TYR A 178 -5.28 15.62 2.04
N GLY A 179 -4.83 16.75 2.56
CA GLY A 179 -5.71 17.90 2.83
C GLY A 179 -6.43 18.39 1.57
N LYS A 180 -5.74 18.44 0.44
CA LYS A 180 -6.33 18.81 -0.85
C LYS A 180 -7.41 17.80 -1.29
N PHE A 181 -7.18 16.48 -1.14
CA PHE A 181 -8.18 15.44 -1.42
C PHE A 181 -9.36 15.49 -0.44
N SER A 182 -9.11 15.76 0.83
CA SER A 182 -10.17 15.96 1.83
C SER A 182 -11.07 17.16 1.47
N ALA A 183 -10.46 18.30 1.15
CA ALA A 183 -11.17 19.50 0.73
C ALA A 183 -11.97 19.32 -0.58
N MET A 184 -11.52 18.43 -1.46
CA MET A 184 -12.20 18.13 -2.72
C MET A 184 -13.62 17.59 -2.52
N SER A 185 -13.93 16.95 -1.39
CA SER A 185 -15.27 16.44 -1.07
C SER A 185 -16.37 17.51 -1.14
N TYR A 186 -15.99 18.78 -1.00
CA TYR A 186 -16.88 19.95 -1.15
C TYR A 186 -16.94 20.51 -2.58
N SER A 187 -16.19 19.93 -3.52
CA SER A 187 -16.13 20.38 -4.91
C SER A 187 -17.17 19.69 -5.78
N PRO A 188 -17.80 20.39 -6.77
CA PRO A 188 -18.62 19.74 -7.80
C PRO A 188 -17.83 18.75 -8.68
N ARG A 189 -16.49 18.79 -8.65
CA ARG A 189 -15.61 17.82 -9.32
C ARG A 189 -15.44 16.52 -8.54
N TYR A 190 -15.89 16.44 -7.29
CA TYR A 190 -15.79 15.23 -6.49
C TYR A 190 -16.63 14.10 -7.07
N LYS A 191 -15.99 13.00 -7.36
CA LYS A 191 -16.58 11.78 -7.90
C LYS A 191 -16.23 10.54 -7.06
N GLY A 192 -16.10 10.72 -5.74
CA GLY A 192 -15.83 9.63 -4.81
C GLY A 192 -14.36 9.29 -4.60
N GLN A 193 -13.42 10.13 -5.05
CA GLN A 193 -11.99 9.93 -4.84
C GLN A 193 -11.63 9.87 -3.35
N LYS A 194 -10.80 8.93 -2.95
CA LYS A 194 -10.37 8.76 -1.55
C LYS A 194 -8.88 8.46 -1.48
N MET A 195 -8.16 9.33 -0.77
CA MET A 195 -6.74 9.13 -0.47
C MET A 195 -6.58 8.55 0.94
N TYR A 196 -5.65 7.63 1.09
CA TYR A 196 -5.18 7.06 2.35
C TYR A 196 -3.67 7.29 2.46
N ILE A 197 -3.14 7.21 3.68
CA ILE A 197 -1.71 7.29 3.96
C ILE A 197 -1.29 5.98 4.63
N ASP A 198 -0.39 5.26 3.99
CA ASP A 198 0.21 4.06 4.56
C ASP A 198 1.45 4.45 5.38
N MET A 199 1.46 4.02 6.64
CA MET A 199 2.51 4.35 7.61
C MET A 199 3.66 3.34 7.63
N THR A 200 3.85 2.52 6.61
CA THR A 200 4.96 1.56 6.55
C THR A 200 6.34 2.18 6.84
N PRO A 201 7.35 1.41 7.31
CA PRO A 201 8.60 1.95 7.87
C PRO A 201 9.59 2.62 6.91
N GLY A 202 9.30 2.87 5.67
CA GLY A 202 10.21 3.63 4.78
C GLY A 202 10.75 4.94 5.40
N THR A 203 10.08 5.44 6.44
CA THR A 203 10.52 6.59 7.24
C THR A 203 11.55 6.15 8.29
N PRO A 204 12.80 6.67 8.29
CA PRO A 204 13.79 6.36 9.31
C PRO A 204 13.27 6.63 10.73
N THR A 205 13.65 5.78 11.69
CA THR A 205 13.14 5.80 13.06
C THR A 205 13.21 7.20 13.72
N TYR A 206 14.27 7.95 13.46
CA TYR A 206 14.42 9.31 13.98
C TYR A 206 13.33 10.28 13.49
N TYR A 207 12.89 10.14 12.24
CA TYR A 207 11.88 11.04 11.66
C TYR A 207 10.45 10.55 11.89
N ARG A 208 10.25 9.28 12.25
CA ARG A 208 8.94 8.67 12.36
C ARG A 208 8.03 9.36 13.38
N GLN A 209 8.56 9.71 14.56
CA GLN A 209 7.77 10.48 15.55
C GLN A 209 7.36 11.83 14.97
N LYS A 210 8.30 12.55 14.33
CA LYS A 210 8.02 13.86 13.72
C LYS A 210 6.91 13.79 12.65
N ALA A 211 6.92 12.74 11.85
CA ALA A 211 5.85 12.53 10.84
C ALA A 211 4.50 12.27 11.53
N MET A 212 4.44 11.50 12.60
CA MET A 212 3.21 11.26 13.36
C MET A 212 2.72 12.51 14.10
N ASP A 213 3.63 13.33 14.63
CA ASP A 213 3.30 14.63 15.23
C ASP A 213 2.66 15.57 14.18
N ALA A 214 3.18 15.58 12.95
CA ALA A 214 2.62 16.36 11.85
C ALA A 214 1.24 15.85 11.43
N LEU A 215 1.05 14.54 11.33
CA LEU A 215 -0.26 13.94 11.04
C LEU A 215 -1.29 14.32 12.10
N TYR A 216 -0.93 14.23 13.39
CA TYR A 216 -1.84 14.61 14.47
C TYR A 216 -2.17 16.11 14.44
N SER A 217 -1.18 16.96 14.17
CA SER A 217 -1.38 18.41 14.10
C SER A 217 -2.48 18.78 13.10
N VAL A 218 -2.42 18.24 11.88
CA VAL A 218 -3.45 18.52 10.87
C VAL A 218 -4.78 17.83 11.18
N PHE A 219 -4.78 16.66 11.80
CA PHE A 219 -5.99 15.98 12.27
C PHE A 219 -6.72 16.83 13.33
N SER A 220 -5.99 17.37 14.31
CA SER A 220 -6.54 18.20 15.37
C SER A 220 -7.09 19.53 14.87
N GLU A 221 -6.63 20.02 13.73
CA GLU A 221 -7.10 21.23 13.07
C GLU A 221 -8.28 21.00 12.09
N GLY A 222 -8.76 19.77 11.95
CA GLY A 222 -9.99 19.46 11.24
C GLY A 222 -9.81 18.79 9.87
N TYR A 223 -8.68 18.13 9.60
CA TYR A 223 -8.60 17.19 8.46
C TYR A 223 -9.45 15.96 8.78
N GLU A 224 -10.76 16.10 8.48
CA GLU A 224 -11.74 15.07 8.78
C GLU A 224 -11.34 13.69 8.25
N TYR A 225 -11.61 12.68 9.05
CA TYR A 225 -11.40 11.27 8.71
C TYR A 225 -9.94 10.81 8.54
N LEU A 226 -8.93 11.63 8.87
CA LEU A 226 -7.54 11.20 8.75
C LEU A 226 -7.27 9.94 9.58
N ASP A 227 -7.82 9.86 10.79
CA ASP A 227 -7.77 8.68 11.68
C ASP A 227 -8.27 7.38 11.03
N ARG A 228 -9.22 7.50 10.10
CA ARG A 228 -9.80 6.40 9.32
C ARG A 228 -9.14 6.20 7.96
N ARG A 229 -8.07 6.93 7.69
CA ARG A 229 -7.33 6.92 6.43
C ARG A 229 -5.85 6.64 6.61
N LEU A 230 -5.40 6.43 7.87
CA LEU A 230 -4.08 5.93 8.17
C LEU A 230 -4.11 4.40 8.16
N LEU A 231 -3.17 3.79 7.45
CA LEU A 231 -3.03 2.35 7.33
C LEU A 231 -1.74 1.91 8.00
N PHE A 232 -1.81 0.88 8.84
CA PHE A 232 -0.63 0.25 9.39
C PHE A 232 -0.06 -0.78 8.42
N GLY A 233 1.26 -0.80 8.22
CA GLY A 233 1.97 -1.79 7.44
C GLY A 233 3.40 -1.97 7.93
N SER A 234 3.96 -3.17 7.72
CA SER A 234 5.31 -3.50 8.19
C SER A 234 6.41 -3.41 7.14
N ASP A 235 6.05 -3.47 5.85
CA ASP A 235 7.00 -3.60 4.75
C ASP A 235 7.88 -4.86 4.83
N SER A 236 7.36 -5.91 5.48
CA SER A 236 8.03 -7.20 5.66
C SER A 236 8.01 -8.02 4.38
N PHE A 237 8.87 -9.05 4.33
CA PHE A 237 8.92 -10.04 3.25
C PHE A 237 8.50 -11.42 3.75
N THR A 238 7.87 -12.23 2.89
CA THR A 238 7.42 -13.59 3.26
C THR A 238 8.55 -14.58 3.48
N GLY A 239 9.72 -14.36 2.88
CA GLY A 239 10.90 -15.21 3.05
C GLY A 239 11.39 -15.27 4.48
N ASP A 240 11.58 -14.11 5.09
CA ASP A 240 12.06 -13.95 6.47
C ASP A 240 10.92 -13.56 7.43
N PHE A 241 9.67 -13.92 7.10
CA PHE A 241 8.52 -13.49 7.85
C PHE A 241 8.54 -14.00 9.30
N ASP A 242 8.62 -13.06 10.21
CA ASP A 242 8.40 -13.26 11.63
C ASP A 242 7.40 -12.21 12.14
N SER A 243 6.22 -12.66 12.52
CA SER A 243 5.16 -11.79 13.06
C SER A 243 5.53 -11.08 14.35
N PHE A 244 6.62 -11.48 15.00
CA PHE A 244 7.17 -10.71 16.13
C PHE A 244 7.56 -9.29 15.70
N PHE A 245 8.20 -9.14 14.52
CA PHE A 245 8.55 -7.81 14.01
C PHE A 245 7.29 -6.95 13.75
N GLN A 246 6.26 -7.53 13.18
CA GLN A 246 4.97 -6.82 12.97
C GLN A 246 4.35 -6.38 14.30
N ALA A 247 4.34 -7.26 15.29
CA ALA A 247 3.78 -6.95 16.62
C ALA A 247 4.61 -5.88 17.36
N ASP A 248 5.94 -5.95 17.30
CA ASP A 248 6.84 -4.96 17.89
C ASP A 248 6.68 -3.59 17.22
N LEU A 249 6.59 -3.56 15.89
CA LEU A 249 6.36 -2.32 15.14
C LEU A 249 4.99 -1.72 15.47
N ALA A 250 3.94 -2.54 15.51
CA ALA A 250 2.59 -2.10 15.85
C ALA A 250 2.52 -1.49 17.25
N ALA A 251 3.18 -2.11 18.24
CA ALA A 251 3.29 -1.56 19.58
C ALA A 251 4.03 -0.20 19.60
N LYS A 252 5.17 -0.12 18.94
CA LYS A 252 5.95 1.12 18.82
C LYS A 252 5.21 2.24 18.10
N ASP A 253 4.46 1.92 17.07
CA ASP A 253 3.67 2.91 16.33
C ASP A 253 2.45 3.37 17.13
N SER A 254 1.79 2.46 17.84
CA SER A 254 0.73 2.82 18.79
C SER A 254 1.23 3.81 19.85
N GLU A 255 2.41 3.56 20.45
CA GLU A 255 3.04 4.50 21.41
C GLU A 255 3.34 5.86 20.78
N LYS A 256 3.86 5.88 19.53
CA LYS A 256 4.18 7.14 18.84
C LYS A 256 2.93 7.93 18.46
N LEU A 257 1.87 7.24 18.01
CA LEU A 257 0.58 7.88 17.74
C LEU A 257 -0.01 8.51 19.01
N GLN A 258 0.00 7.80 20.12
CA GLN A 258 -0.47 8.32 21.41
C GLN A 258 0.40 9.50 21.89
N LYS A 259 1.73 9.41 21.74
CA LYS A 259 2.63 10.50 22.06
C LYS A 259 2.40 11.73 21.18
N ALA A 260 2.01 11.56 19.92
CA ALA A 260 1.62 12.66 19.04
C ALA A 260 0.31 13.33 19.47
N GLY A 261 -0.59 12.61 20.18
CA GLY A 261 -1.83 13.15 20.72
C GLY A 261 -3.11 12.34 20.36
N PHE A 262 -3.00 11.31 19.53
CA PHE A 262 -4.14 10.42 19.28
C PHE A 262 -4.55 9.67 20.55
N THR A 263 -5.85 9.42 20.72
CA THR A 263 -6.30 8.57 21.83
C THR A 263 -5.82 7.13 21.67
N ALA A 264 -5.77 6.37 22.77
CA ALA A 264 -5.40 4.96 22.70
C ALA A 264 -6.36 4.16 21.80
N GLU A 265 -7.66 4.48 21.84
CA GLU A 265 -8.68 3.87 20.97
C GLU A 265 -8.42 4.19 19.48
N THR A 266 -8.12 5.45 19.15
CA THR A 266 -7.81 5.85 17.78
C THR A 266 -6.53 5.16 17.27
N ALA A 267 -5.48 5.12 18.10
CA ALA A 267 -4.24 4.44 17.76
C ALA A 267 -4.46 2.93 17.53
N GLU A 268 -5.28 2.27 18.37
CA GLU A 268 -5.66 0.88 18.17
C GLU A 268 -6.44 0.67 16.87
N ASN A 269 -7.40 1.53 16.56
CA ASN A 269 -8.18 1.44 15.32
C ASN A 269 -7.30 1.60 14.07
N ILE A 270 -6.31 2.49 14.09
CA ILE A 270 -5.35 2.65 12.98
C ILE A 270 -4.57 1.35 12.76
N ILE A 271 -4.17 0.65 13.82
CA ILE A 271 -3.38 -0.59 13.73
C ILE A 271 -4.24 -1.82 13.35
N CYS A 272 -5.53 -1.82 13.70
CA CYS A 272 -6.34 -3.05 13.71
C CYS A 272 -7.49 -3.07 12.72
N ALA A 273 -8.01 -1.91 12.31
CA ALA A 273 -9.32 -1.85 11.67
C ALA A 273 -9.36 -1.06 10.33
N ASN A 274 -8.37 -0.22 10.09
CA ASN A 274 -8.34 0.63 8.87
C ASN A 274 -7.90 -0.12 7.63
#